data_e2d3b0a14ebd30399ddae0a838bf577f
#
_entry.id   e2d3b0a14ebd30399ddae0a838bf577f
#
_cell.length_a   1.000
_cell.length_b   1.000
_cell.length_c   1.000
_cell.angle_alpha   90.00
_cell.angle_beta   90.00
_cell.angle_gamma   90.00
#
_symmetry.space_group_name_H-M   'P 1'
#
loop_
_entity.id
_entity.type
_entity.pdbx_description
1 polymer ?
#
loop_
_entity_poly.entity_id
_entity_poly.type
_entity_poly.pdbx_seq_one_letter_code
_entity_poly.pdbx_strand_id
1 'polypeptide(L)'
;ANSGEILGIAGISGCGQKELLEAIAGLQPIESGTINYIEPDGSKEMLIGKDPLKIAEMGVSLSFVPEDRLGMGLVGNMDLTDNMMLRSFRKGKTPFVNRKPSRKLAESVVKDLAVVTPGITTPVRRLSGGNVQKVLLGREIASSPTVLLTAYAVRGLDINSSYTIYDLLNEQKKKGVAVIFVGEDLDVLVELSDRIMVLCG
;
A
#
# COMPACT_ATOMS: atom_id res chain seq x y z
N ALA A 1 5.49 -1.36 -14.61
CA ALA A 1 4.05 -1.44 -14.38
C ALA A 1 3.35 -0.33 -15.14
N ASN A 2 2.20 -0.62 -15.71
CA ASN A 2 1.40 0.37 -16.44
C ASN A 2 0.18 0.78 -15.60
N SER A 3 -0.37 1.96 -15.91
CA SER A 3 -1.66 2.39 -15.33
C SER A 3 -2.76 1.37 -15.67
N GLY A 4 -3.56 0.97 -14.68
CA GLY A 4 -4.60 -0.03 -14.85
C GLY A 4 -4.12 -1.47 -15.02
N GLU A 5 -2.93 -1.78 -14.50
CA GLU A 5 -2.30 -3.10 -14.57
C GLU A 5 -1.95 -3.59 -13.16
N ILE A 6 -2.04 -4.90 -12.93
CA ILE A 6 -1.40 -5.57 -11.80
C ILE A 6 -0.17 -6.30 -12.32
N LEU A 7 1.02 -5.81 -11.93
CA LEU A 7 2.29 -6.49 -12.14
C LEU A 7 2.60 -7.37 -10.94
N GLY A 8 2.52 -8.68 -11.11
CA GLY A 8 2.93 -9.66 -10.11
C GLY A 8 4.44 -9.83 -10.07
N ILE A 9 5.01 -9.95 -8.88
CA ILE A 9 6.42 -10.27 -8.70
C ILE A 9 6.52 -11.61 -7.97
N ALA A 10 7.05 -12.60 -8.68
CA ALA A 10 7.35 -13.93 -8.17
C ALA A 10 8.84 -14.07 -7.84
N GLY A 11 9.17 -14.99 -6.96
CA GLY A 11 10.54 -15.37 -6.64
C GLY A 11 10.62 -16.16 -5.34
N ILE A 12 11.70 -16.91 -5.16
CA ILE A 12 11.94 -17.59 -3.87
C ILE A 12 12.26 -16.54 -2.79
N SER A 13 12.00 -16.90 -1.54
CA SER A 13 12.26 -16.01 -0.40
C SER A 13 13.71 -15.55 -0.39
N GLY A 14 13.93 -14.25 -0.26
CA GLY A 14 15.28 -13.66 -0.22
C GLY A 14 15.86 -13.24 -1.58
N CYS A 15 15.09 -13.31 -2.68
CA CYS A 15 15.54 -12.84 -4.00
C CYS A 15 15.35 -11.34 -4.24
N GLY A 16 15.11 -10.53 -3.19
CA GLY A 16 15.08 -9.07 -3.30
C GLY A 16 13.72 -8.46 -3.65
N GLN A 17 12.62 -9.23 -3.62
CA GLN A 17 11.29 -8.72 -3.96
C GLN A 17 10.86 -7.55 -3.06
N LYS A 18 11.07 -7.69 -1.75
CA LYS A 18 10.75 -6.67 -0.75
C LYS A 18 11.65 -5.44 -0.94
N GLU A 19 12.94 -5.66 -1.07
CA GLU A 19 13.95 -4.62 -1.28
C GLU A 19 13.66 -3.82 -2.54
N LEU A 20 13.21 -4.47 -3.61
CA LEU A 20 12.77 -3.80 -4.85
C LEU A 20 11.60 -2.85 -4.59
N LEU A 21 10.56 -3.29 -3.88
CA LEU A 21 9.42 -2.42 -3.56
C LEU A 21 9.83 -1.27 -2.64
N GLU A 22 10.67 -1.51 -1.64
CA GLU A 22 11.19 -0.48 -0.74
C GLU A 22 12.06 0.53 -1.50
N ALA A 23 12.86 0.07 -2.47
CA ALA A 23 13.65 0.94 -3.34
C ALA A 23 12.76 1.83 -4.22
N ILE A 24 11.69 1.28 -4.81
CA ILE A 24 10.71 2.05 -5.59
C ILE A 24 10.02 3.10 -4.70
N ALA A 25 9.72 2.74 -3.45
CA ALA A 25 9.09 3.64 -2.48
C ALA A 25 10.04 4.72 -1.92
N GLY A 26 11.33 4.69 -2.27
CA GLY A 26 12.34 5.61 -1.74
C GLY A 26 12.75 5.32 -0.29
N LEU A 27 12.53 4.09 0.18
CA LEU A 27 12.87 3.64 1.55
C LEU A 27 14.25 2.95 1.63
N GLN A 28 14.78 2.52 0.49
CA GLN A 28 16.08 1.84 0.38
C GLN A 28 16.97 2.57 -0.64
N PRO A 29 18.29 2.70 -0.40
CA PRO A 29 19.22 3.19 -1.41
C PRO A 29 19.35 2.20 -2.56
N ILE A 30 19.66 2.70 -3.75
CA ILE A 30 19.87 1.92 -4.96
C ILE A 30 21.35 2.05 -5.35
N GLU A 31 22.02 0.92 -5.54
CA GLU A 31 23.44 0.89 -5.95
C GLU A 31 23.62 1.25 -7.44
N SER A 32 22.71 0.78 -8.30
CA SER A 32 22.77 1.02 -9.74
C SER A 32 21.38 0.85 -10.40
N GLY A 33 21.23 1.35 -11.60
CA GLY A 33 19.99 1.28 -12.37
C GLY A 33 19.21 2.60 -12.37
N THR A 34 17.94 2.56 -12.83
CA THR A 34 17.05 3.71 -12.88
C THR A 34 15.62 3.32 -12.50
N ILE A 35 14.94 4.21 -11.76
CA ILE A 35 13.50 4.14 -11.52
C ILE A 35 12.90 5.45 -12.03
N ASN A 36 12.01 5.35 -13.01
CA ASN A 36 11.33 6.50 -13.58
C ASN A 36 9.82 6.34 -13.41
N TYR A 37 9.17 7.39 -12.95
CA TYR A 37 7.73 7.55 -13.05
C TYR A 37 7.44 8.29 -14.38
N ILE A 38 6.48 7.77 -15.14
CA ILE A 38 6.09 8.37 -16.42
C ILE A 38 4.72 8.99 -16.23
N GLU A 39 4.65 10.30 -16.38
CA GLU A 39 3.41 11.09 -16.31
C GLU A 39 2.49 10.80 -17.51
N PRO A 40 1.20 11.10 -17.42
CA PRO A 40 0.27 10.94 -18.54
C PRO A 40 0.65 11.72 -19.81
N ASP A 41 1.38 12.82 -19.67
CA ASP A 41 1.90 13.63 -20.79
C ASP A 41 3.19 13.07 -21.41
N GLY A 42 3.73 11.97 -20.86
CA GLY A 42 4.95 11.31 -21.30
C GLY A 42 6.23 11.86 -20.68
N SER A 43 6.15 12.87 -19.81
CA SER A 43 7.31 13.36 -19.05
C SER A 43 7.80 12.28 -18.08
N LYS A 44 9.12 12.30 -17.78
CA LYS A 44 9.77 11.29 -16.93
C LYS A 44 10.34 11.95 -15.68
N GLU A 45 9.91 11.45 -14.55
CA GLU A 45 10.39 11.84 -13.23
C GLU A 45 11.28 10.74 -12.64
N MET A 46 12.56 11.05 -12.43
CA MET A 46 13.51 10.11 -11.83
C MET A 46 13.29 10.03 -10.32
N LEU A 47 13.01 8.84 -9.80
CA LEU A 47 12.74 8.61 -8.38
C LEU A 47 13.99 8.24 -7.57
N ILE A 48 15.12 7.89 -8.22
CA ILE A 48 16.36 7.51 -7.52
C ILE A 48 16.88 8.63 -6.64
N GLY A 49 17.29 8.28 -5.43
CA GLY A 49 17.81 9.23 -4.44
C GLY A 49 16.76 10.17 -3.85
N LYS A 50 15.49 9.94 -4.15
CA LYS A 50 14.37 10.66 -3.57
C LYS A 50 13.80 9.86 -2.40
N ASP A 51 13.61 10.52 -1.27
CA ASP A 51 12.84 9.96 -0.16
C ASP A 51 11.33 10.05 -0.45
N PRO A 52 10.47 9.34 0.32
CA PRO A 52 9.02 9.31 0.07
C PRO A 52 8.36 10.70 0.09
N LEU A 53 8.90 11.66 0.84
CA LEU A 53 8.36 13.03 0.87
C LEU A 53 8.65 13.76 -0.42
N LYS A 54 9.87 13.65 -0.93
CA LYS A 54 10.25 14.24 -2.23
C LYS A 54 9.47 13.63 -3.37
N ILE A 55 9.27 12.30 -3.36
CA ILE A 55 8.42 11.61 -4.36
C ILE A 55 7.00 12.19 -4.35
N ALA A 56 6.43 12.41 -3.17
CA ALA A 56 5.10 13.01 -3.04
C ALA A 56 5.06 14.50 -3.47
N GLU A 57 6.11 15.27 -3.19
CA GLU A 57 6.24 16.68 -3.63
C GLU A 57 6.34 16.82 -5.15
N MET A 58 6.87 15.80 -5.85
CA MET A 58 6.91 15.72 -7.31
C MET A 58 5.54 15.37 -7.93
N GLY A 59 4.49 15.18 -7.12
CA GLY A 59 3.15 14.85 -7.60
C GLY A 59 2.89 13.34 -7.74
N VAL A 60 3.87 12.50 -7.46
CA VAL A 60 3.71 11.02 -7.54
C VAL A 60 2.96 10.53 -6.31
N SER A 61 1.71 10.12 -6.49
CA SER A 61 0.90 9.54 -5.42
C SER A 61 1.20 8.05 -5.28
N LEU A 62 2.24 7.73 -4.51
CA LEU A 62 2.68 6.36 -4.25
C LEU A 62 2.19 5.89 -2.88
N SER A 63 1.52 4.75 -2.85
CA SER A 63 1.12 4.04 -1.63
C SER A 63 1.88 2.74 -1.49
N PHE A 64 2.30 2.42 -0.27
CA PHE A 64 3.05 1.21 0.04
C PHE A 64 2.40 0.44 1.20
N VAL A 65 2.05 -0.81 0.92
CA VAL A 65 1.55 -1.79 1.90
C VAL A 65 2.68 -2.78 2.19
N PRO A 66 3.43 -2.59 3.28
CA PRO A 66 4.54 -3.46 3.64
C PRO A 66 4.07 -4.80 4.19
N GLU A 67 4.97 -5.78 4.19
CA GLU A 67 4.77 -7.08 4.86
C GLU A 67 4.57 -6.91 6.37
N ASP A 68 5.43 -6.11 7.02
CA ASP A 68 5.30 -5.80 8.45
C ASP A 68 4.22 -4.73 8.67
N ARG A 69 3.01 -5.24 8.94
CA ARG A 69 1.80 -4.42 9.09
C ARG A 69 1.86 -3.45 10.26
N LEU A 70 2.50 -3.85 11.39
CA LEU A 70 2.49 -3.09 12.64
C LEU A 70 3.86 -2.44 12.97
N GLY A 71 4.94 -2.84 12.28
CA GLY A 71 6.25 -2.19 12.41
C GLY A 71 6.48 -1.08 11.38
N MET A 72 5.98 -1.27 10.15
CA MET A 72 6.14 -0.31 9.06
C MET A 72 4.82 0.30 8.57
N GLY A 73 3.74 -0.48 8.57
CA GLY A 73 2.46 -0.09 8.00
C GLY A 73 1.65 0.81 8.92
N LEU A 74 1.28 0.32 10.07
CA LEU A 74 0.44 0.97 11.09
C LEU A 74 1.18 1.07 12.42
N VAL A 75 0.79 2.04 13.24
CA VAL A 75 1.30 2.14 14.61
C VAL A 75 0.38 1.36 15.55
N GLY A 76 0.82 0.20 16.03
CA GLY A 76 0.00 -0.76 16.76
C GLY A 76 -0.70 -0.21 18.01
N ASN A 77 -0.09 0.71 18.72
CA ASN A 77 -0.65 1.33 19.94
C ASN A 77 -1.64 2.47 19.65
N MET A 78 -1.66 3.01 18.44
CA MET A 78 -2.61 4.02 18.02
C MET A 78 -3.95 3.39 17.63
N ASP A 79 -5.04 4.13 17.81
CA ASP A 79 -6.35 3.74 17.33
C ASP A 79 -6.49 3.87 15.79
N LEU A 80 -7.63 3.44 15.25
CA LEU A 80 -7.88 3.50 13.82
C LEU A 80 -7.87 4.95 13.31
N THR A 81 -8.47 5.88 14.07
CA THR A 81 -8.54 7.31 13.68
C THR A 81 -7.15 7.92 13.59
N ASP A 82 -6.28 7.67 14.56
CA ASP A 82 -4.92 8.20 14.56
C ASP A 82 -4.06 7.58 13.46
N ASN A 83 -4.23 6.29 13.19
CA ASN A 83 -3.57 5.64 12.06
C ASN A 83 -4.00 6.22 10.69
N MET A 84 -5.28 6.57 10.51
CA MET A 84 -5.74 7.26 9.29
C MET A 84 -5.13 8.66 9.17
N MET A 85 -4.87 9.32 10.29
CA MET A 85 -4.31 10.66 10.33
C MET A 85 -2.84 10.72 9.85
N LEU A 86 -2.07 9.63 10.01
CA LEU A 86 -0.64 9.59 9.64
C LEU A 86 -0.37 10.00 8.18
N ARG A 87 -1.32 9.80 7.28
CA ARG A 87 -1.19 10.20 5.85
C ARG A 87 -1.67 11.63 5.57
N SER A 88 -2.31 12.29 6.51
CA SER A 88 -3.00 13.56 6.27
C SER A 88 -2.66 14.69 7.24
N PHE A 89 -1.93 14.44 8.33
CA PHE A 89 -1.68 15.44 9.38
C PHE A 89 -0.95 16.69 8.88
N ARG A 90 -0.14 16.59 7.82
CA ARG A 90 0.59 17.74 7.21
C ARG A 90 -0.26 18.57 6.23
N LYS A 91 -1.45 18.08 5.83
CA LYS A 91 -2.32 18.79 4.86
C LYS A 91 -3.09 19.97 5.48
N GLY A 92 -3.00 20.16 6.79
CA GLY A 92 -3.65 21.27 7.51
C GLY A 92 -2.91 22.59 7.36
N LYS A 93 -3.66 23.71 7.26
CA LYS A 93 -3.12 25.09 7.22
C LYS A 93 -3.01 25.73 8.62
N THR A 94 -3.35 25.01 9.69
CA THR A 94 -3.38 25.50 11.07
C THR A 94 -2.42 24.70 11.94
N PRO A 95 -1.90 25.27 13.05
CA PRO A 95 -1.03 24.53 13.97
C PRO A 95 -1.77 23.41 14.73
N PHE A 96 -3.10 23.35 14.65
CA PHE A 96 -3.91 22.33 15.28
C PHE A 96 -4.31 21.23 14.29
N VAL A 97 -4.16 19.98 14.72
CA VAL A 97 -4.54 18.80 13.92
C VAL A 97 -6.06 18.61 13.93
N ASN A 98 -6.66 18.61 12.76
CA ASN A 98 -8.09 18.33 12.61
C ASN A 98 -8.32 16.82 12.46
N ARG A 99 -8.85 16.18 13.51
CA ARG A 99 -9.14 14.73 13.53
C ARG A 99 -10.45 14.34 12.81
N LYS A 100 -11.33 15.30 12.48
CA LYS A 100 -12.65 15.00 11.88
C LYS A 100 -12.56 14.23 10.53
N PRO A 101 -11.69 14.61 9.58
CA PRO A 101 -11.54 13.85 8.32
C PRO A 101 -11.05 12.43 8.57
N SER A 102 -10.05 12.25 9.43
CA SER A 102 -9.47 10.94 9.76
C SER A 102 -10.48 10.02 10.46
N ARG A 103 -11.32 10.58 11.34
CA ARG A 103 -12.42 9.86 11.97
C ARG A 103 -13.44 9.36 10.94
N LYS A 104 -13.89 10.23 10.03
CA LYS A 104 -14.80 9.84 8.94
C LYS A 104 -14.19 8.76 8.05
N LEU A 105 -12.89 8.87 7.75
CA LEU A 105 -12.18 7.84 6.99
C LEU A 105 -12.12 6.52 7.75
N ALA A 106 -11.83 6.52 9.04
CA ALA A 106 -11.83 5.31 9.86
C ALA A 106 -13.21 4.64 9.89
N GLU A 107 -14.30 5.44 10.05
CA GLU A 107 -15.68 4.96 10.00
C GLU A 107 -16.03 4.34 8.63
N SER A 108 -15.63 4.98 7.51
CA SER A 108 -15.81 4.46 6.15
C SER A 108 -15.05 3.15 5.95
N VAL A 109 -13.74 3.10 6.29
CA VAL A 109 -12.94 1.88 6.15
C VAL A 109 -13.52 0.72 6.96
N VAL A 110 -13.96 0.97 8.20
CA VAL A 110 -14.59 -0.06 9.02
C VAL A 110 -15.86 -0.59 8.36
N LYS A 111 -16.70 0.29 7.83
CA LYS A 111 -17.96 -0.07 7.19
C LYS A 111 -17.73 -0.77 5.84
N ASP A 112 -16.95 -0.14 4.96
CA ASP A 112 -16.83 -0.54 3.55
C ASP A 112 -16.02 -1.83 3.40
N LEU A 113 -15.04 -2.07 4.28
CA LEU A 113 -14.21 -3.29 4.29
C LEU A 113 -14.65 -4.31 5.34
N ALA A 114 -15.79 -4.09 5.97
CA ALA A 114 -16.33 -4.98 7.02
C ALA A 114 -15.26 -5.35 8.08
N VAL A 115 -14.56 -4.33 8.61
CA VAL A 115 -13.56 -4.54 9.65
C VAL A 115 -14.24 -4.88 10.97
N VAL A 116 -13.90 -6.03 11.54
CA VAL A 116 -14.43 -6.46 12.84
C VAL A 116 -13.63 -5.76 13.94
N THR A 117 -14.27 -4.81 14.61
CA THR A 117 -13.68 -4.00 15.68
C THR A 117 -14.74 -3.55 16.69
N PRO A 118 -14.40 -3.39 17.98
CA PRO A 118 -15.30 -2.75 18.96
C PRO A 118 -15.61 -1.27 18.62
N GLY A 119 -14.74 -0.60 17.86
CA GLY A 119 -14.92 0.78 17.44
C GLY A 119 -13.64 1.41 16.91
N ILE A 120 -13.75 2.59 16.30
CA ILE A 120 -12.62 3.31 15.68
C ILE A 120 -11.56 3.81 16.67
N THR A 121 -11.86 3.80 17.96
CA THR A 121 -10.93 4.16 19.05
C THR A 121 -10.15 2.94 19.57
N THR A 122 -10.35 1.76 18.98
CA THR A 122 -9.61 0.53 19.33
C THR A 122 -8.18 0.61 18.79
N PRO A 123 -7.14 0.38 19.63
CA PRO A 123 -5.76 0.22 19.14
C PRO A 123 -5.66 -0.90 18.12
N VAL A 124 -5.01 -0.64 16.97
CA VAL A 124 -4.99 -1.59 15.85
C VAL A 124 -4.33 -2.92 16.18
N ARG A 125 -3.41 -2.97 17.14
CA ARG A 125 -2.79 -4.22 17.64
C ARG A 125 -3.79 -5.21 18.26
N ARG A 126 -5.01 -4.76 18.60
CA ARG A 126 -6.08 -5.61 19.16
C ARG A 126 -6.95 -6.27 18.10
N LEU A 127 -6.74 -5.91 16.83
CA LEU A 127 -7.46 -6.50 15.71
C LEU A 127 -6.79 -7.81 15.26
N SER A 128 -7.57 -8.68 14.60
CA SER A 128 -6.99 -9.84 13.90
C SER A 128 -6.13 -9.40 12.72
N GLY A 129 -5.20 -10.26 12.27
CA GLY A 129 -4.31 -9.97 11.16
C GLY A 129 -5.04 -9.51 9.90
N GLY A 130 -6.16 -10.15 9.54
CA GLY A 130 -6.99 -9.76 8.41
C GLY A 130 -7.61 -8.37 8.58
N ASN A 131 -8.09 -8.03 9.78
CA ASN A 131 -8.63 -6.70 10.05
C ASN A 131 -7.55 -5.62 10.06
N VAL A 132 -6.36 -5.92 10.59
CA VAL A 132 -5.18 -5.01 10.48
C VAL A 132 -4.87 -4.73 9.02
N GLN A 133 -4.86 -5.76 8.17
CA GLN A 133 -4.58 -5.63 6.74
C GLN A 133 -5.64 -4.78 6.01
N LYS A 134 -6.92 -5.01 6.30
CA LYS A 134 -8.02 -4.20 5.76
C LYS A 134 -7.88 -2.71 6.14
N VAL A 135 -7.54 -2.43 7.39
CA VAL A 135 -7.30 -1.05 7.87
C VAL A 135 -6.12 -0.41 7.15
N LEU A 136 -5.01 -1.14 7.01
CA LEU A 136 -3.82 -0.66 6.33
C LEU A 136 -4.11 -0.37 4.85
N LEU A 137 -4.65 -1.34 4.12
CA LEU A 137 -4.96 -1.17 2.70
C LEU A 137 -6.01 -0.08 2.47
N GLY A 138 -7.06 -0.04 3.30
CA GLY A 138 -8.09 1.00 3.24
C GLY A 138 -7.51 2.42 3.40
N ARG A 139 -6.56 2.61 4.33
CA ARG A 139 -5.83 3.87 4.48
C ARG A 139 -5.03 4.25 3.22
N GLU A 140 -4.30 3.29 2.67
CA GLU A 140 -3.45 3.52 1.50
C GLU A 140 -4.28 3.84 0.24
N ILE A 141 -5.37 3.11 0.01
CA ILE A 141 -6.29 3.36 -1.11
C ILE A 141 -6.98 4.72 -1.00
N ALA A 142 -7.34 5.14 0.21
CA ALA A 142 -8.01 6.42 0.45
C ALA A 142 -7.16 7.64 0.08
N SER A 143 -5.85 7.48 -0.10
CA SER A 143 -4.98 8.52 -0.63
C SER A 143 -5.11 8.73 -2.14
N SER A 144 -5.92 7.92 -2.83
CA SER A 144 -6.08 7.90 -4.30
C SER A 144 -4.73 7.77 -5.01
N PRO A 145 -4.00 6.67 -4.77
CA PRO A 145 -2.66 6.51 -5.34
C PRO A 145 -2.71 6.35 -6.86
N THR A 146 -1.67 6.79 -7.55
CA THR A 146 -1.40 6.42 -8.95
C THR A 146 -0.57 5.14 -9.04
N VAL A 147 0.22 4.85 -7.98
CA VAL A 147 1.01 3.62 -7.84
C VAL A 147 0.73 3.00 -6.48
N LEU A 148 0.37 1.73 -6.46
CA LEU A 148 0.15 0.95 -5.24
C LEU A 148 1.13 -0.23 -5.19
N LEU A 149 2.03 -0.20 -4.23
CA LEU A 149 3.00 -1.27 -3.97
C LEU A 149 2.49 -2.13 -2.83
N THR A 150 2.49 -3.46 -2.98
CA THR A 150 2.06 -4.38 -1.93
C THR A 150 3.04 -5.52 -1.77
N ALA A 151 3.64 -5.63 -0.59
CA ALA A 151 4.56 -6.69 -0.22
C ALA A 151 3.84 -7.73 0.64
N TYR A 152 3.60 -8.92 0.10
CA TYR A 152 3.01 -10.07 0.80
C TYR A 152 1.72 -9.72 1.54
N ALA A 153 0.84 -8.94 0.88
CA ALA A 153 -0.36 -8.36 1.50
C ALA A 153 -1.33 -9.37 2.10
N VAL A 154 -1.33 -10.62 1.65
CA VAL A 154 -2.23 -11.69 2.12
C VAL A 154 -1.56 -12.74 3.00
N ARG A 155 -0.26 -12.62 3.25
CA ARG A 155 0.49 -13.59 4.03
C ARG A 155 -0.10 -13.78 5.42
N GLY A 156 -0.38 -15.05 5.78
CA GLY A 156 -0.93 -15.41 7.08
C GLY A 156 -2.36 -14.92 7.34
N LEU A 157 -3.13 -14.63 6.30
CA LEU A 157 -4.55 -14.33 6.40
C LEU A 157 -5.39 -15.59 6.14
N ASP A 158 -6.63 -15.56 6.63
CA ASP A 158 -7.64 -16.51 6.23
C ASP A 158 -8.10 -16.27 4.77
N ILE A 159 -8.70 -17.30 4.17
CA ILE A 159 -9.12 -17.29 2.77
C ILE A 159 -10.07 -16.12 2.47
N ASN A 160 -11.05 -15.84 3.31
CA ASN A 160 -12.03 -14.79 3.07
C ASN A 160 -11.37 -13.39 3.13
N SER A 161 -10.46 -13.19 4.08
CA SER A 161 -9.68 -11.95 4.16
C SER A 161 -8.78 -11.76 2.93
N SER A 162 -8.18 -12.85 2.41
CA SER A 162 -7.35 -12.80 1.22
C SER A 162 -8.15 -12.39 -0.02
N TYR A 163 -9.31 -12.98 -0.25
CA TYR A 163 -10.20 -12.59 -1.35
C TYR A 163 -10.63 -11.11 -1.27
N THR A 164 -10.94 -10.63 -0.07
CA THR A 164 -11.25 -9.19 0.12
C THR A 164 -10.10 -8.31 -0.34
N ILE A 165 -8.85 -8.69 -0.04
CA ILE A 165 -7.67 -7.94 -0.49
C ILE A 165 -7.53 -8.00 -2.01
N TYR A 166 -7.70 -9.17 -2.64
CA TYR A 166 -7.63 -9.32 -4.10
C TYR A 166 -8.69 -8.47 -4.82
N ASP A 167 -9.92 -8.45 -4.31
CA ASP A 167 -10.99 -7.60 -4.85
C ASP A 167 -10.60 -6.12 -4.78
N LEU A 168 -10.04 -5.66 -3.67
CA LEU A 168 -9.57 -4.29 -3.51
C LEU A 168 -8.45 -3.93 -4.50
N LEU A 169 -7.50 -4.85 -4.74
CA LEU A 169 -6.44 -4.63 -5.74
C LEU A 169 -7.02 -4.54 -7.15
N ASN A 170 -7.96 -5.43 -7.51
CA ASN A 170 -8.67 -5.39 -8.78
C ASN A 170 -9.48 -4.10 -8.96
N GLU A 171 -10.11 -3.59 -7.90
CA GLU A 171 -10.80 -2.30 -7.95
C GLU A 171 -9.83 -1.13 -8.19
N GLN A 172 -8.63 -1.16 -7.59
CA GLN A 172 -7.61 -0.14 -7.86
C GLN A 172 -7.14 -0.20 -9.32
N LYS A 173 -6.88 -1.39 -9.85
CA LYS A 173 -6.57 -1.61 -11.26
C LYS A 173 -7.65 -0.99 -12.16
N LYS A 174 -8.93 -1.27 -11.91
CA LYS A 174 -10.06 -0.71 -12.69
C LYS A 174 -10.13 0.83 -12.64
N LYS A 175 -9.62 1.43 -11.57
CA LYS A 175 -9.50 2.90 -11.42
C LYS A 175 -8.27 3.49 -12.11
N GLY A 176 -7.46 2.68 -12.79
CA GLY A 176 -6.27 3.11 -13.49
C GLY A 176 -5.01 3.15 -12.63
N VAL A 177 -5.02 2.60 -11.42
CA VAL A 177 -3.83 2.53 -10.56
C VAL A 177 -2.87 1.48 -11.11
N ALA A 178 -1.58 1.81 -11.17
CA ALA A 178 -0.52 0.83 -11.39
C ALA A 178 -0.28 0.05 -10.09
N VAL A 179 -0.60 -1.24 -10.06
CA VAL A 179 -0.43 -2.09 -8.89
C VAL A 179 0.79 -2.98 -9.08
N ILE A 180 1.71 -2.97 -8.12
CA ILE A 180 2.83 -3.92 -8.07
C ILE A 180 2.60 -4.83 -6.85
N PHE A 181 2.39 -6.12 -7.11
CA PHE A 181 2.00 -7.10 -6.11
C PHE A 181 3.06 -8.18 -5.97
N VAL A 182 3.67 -8.28 -4.79
CA VAL A 182 4.54 -9.41 -4.41
C VAL A 182 3.72 -10.43 -3.64
N GLY A 183 3.67 -11.66 -4.15
CA GLY A 183 2.97 -12.79 -3.55
C GLY A 183 3.85 -14.03 -3.41
N GLU A 184 3.47 -14.94 -2.51
CA GLU A 184 4.15 -16.23 -2.31
C GLU A 184 3.50 -17.36 -3.15
N ASP A 185 2.20 -17.24 -3.38
CA ASP A 185 1.40 -18.25 -4.07
C ASP A 185 1.38 -17.96 -5.58
N LEU A 186 1.93 -18.87 -6.36
CA LEU A 186 2.02 -18.74 -7.82
C LEU A 186 0.63 -18.80 -8.48
N ASP A 187 -0.29 -19.63 -7.97
CA ASP A 187 -1.63 -19.72 -8.54
C ASP A 187 -2.37 -18.39 -8.40
N VAL A 188 -2.24 -17.76 -7.22
CA VAL A 188 -2.78 -16.42 -6.99
C VAL A 188 -2.12 -15.37 -7.88
N LEU A 189 -0.80 -15.42 -8.04
CA LEU A 189 -0.09 -14.49 -8.93
C LEU A 189 -0.56 -14.62 -10.37
N VAL A 190 -0.75 -15.86 -10.87
CA VAL A 190 -1.25 -16.12 -12.22
C VAL A 190 -2.69 -15.63 -12.41
N GLU A 191 -3.56 -15.81 -11.40
CA GLU A 191 -4.96 -15.41 -11.50
C GLU A 191 -5.15 -13.88 -11.39
N LEU A 192 -4.37 -13.23 -10.50
CA LEU A 192 -4.56 -11.82 -10.18
C LEU A 192 -3.81 -10.87 -11.13
N SER A 193 -2.65 -11.30 -11.66
CA SER A 193 -1.73 -10.41 -12.37
C SER A 193 -1.95 -10.41 -13.88
N ASP A 194 -1.81 -9.25 -14.50
CA ASP A 194 -1.81 -9.13 -15.96
C ASP A 194 -0.45 -9.57 -16.56
N ARG A 195 0.62 -9.32 -15.83
CA ARG A 195 1.99 -9.76 -16.14
C ARG A 195 2.70 -10.20 -14.88
N ILE A 196 3.63 -11.12 -15.03
CA ILE A 196 4.45 -11.60 -13.92
C ILE A 196 5.92 -11.38 -14.24
N MET A 197 6.63 -10.79 -13.30
CA MET A 197 8.08 -10.70 -13.29
C MET A 197 8.62 -11.74 -12.29
N VAL A 198 9.62 -12.51 -12.71
CA VAL A 198 10.28 -13.48 -11.82
C VAL A 198 11.65 -12.95 -11.42
N LEU A 199 11.90 -12.87 -10.13
CA LEU A 199 13.22 -12.57 -9.58
C LEU A 199 13.90 -13.89 -9.20
N CYS A 200 15.11 -14.10 -9.69
CA CYS A 200 15.99 -15.20 -9.31
C CYS A 200 17.36 -14.61 -8.98
N GLY A 201 17.98 -15.14 -7.91
CA GLY A 201 19.31 -14.75 -7.47
C GLY A 201 20.42 -15.17 -8.42
#